data_3c5ea103796d6ef95425fd311de75665
#
_entry.id   3c5ea103796d6ef95425fd311de75665
#
_cell.length_a   1.000
_cell.length_b   1.000
_cell.length_c   1.000
_cell.angle_alpha   90.00
_cell.angle_beta   90.00
_cell.angle_gamma   90.00
#
_symmetry.space_group_name_H-M   'P 1'
#
loop_
_entity.id
_entity.type
_entity.pdbx_description
1 polymer ?
#
loop_
_entity_poly.entity_id
_entity_poly.type
_entity_poly.pdbx_seq_one_letter_code
_entity_poly.pdbx_strand_id
1 'polypeptide(L)'
;MVRLTLPRVALALIGVLLLTYAFAVAPATVAGRRQEAPSNQVAQAGPEAVTQAATSEPPRPAPPVFPPAGKAFIGVMTDKGPYDFTAVDTFTAAARRQPQVMLFSVGWADSPFDRTLFDRISDRGMLPMLGWEPWDQRVDEAARKRKLANREIDKIRSNQPRYRLSRIARGDFDDHLLSWAAGIRSLGYPVAIRFAHEMNGDWYPWCGAANGNRPGDYVKAWRHVHDVFRDAGVTNVVWVWSANVRWSDSTPALAPLYPGDDYVDWIGMTGYYGSGAFSQYYSFDAIFKRTVTEIRAFSHKPLVVTETGAAEVSGRKADWIRQAFRTLPGYPDIIGLIWFEVDKERDWRIVSTPAAAAAFAEGVADPRYDVTWSPEAVPRTR
;
A
#
# COMPACT_ATOMS: atom_id res chain seq x y z
N MET A 1 10.07 7.93 51.02
CA MET A 1 11.37 7.23 50.92
C MET A 1 11.20 6.00 50.07
N VAL A 2 11.63 6.08 48.81
CA VAL A 2 11.57 4.96 47.85
C VAL A 2 12.84 4.11 48.02
N ARG A 3 12.68 2.85 48.45
CA ARG A 3 13.82 1.90 48.56
C ARG A 3 14.20 1.43 47.17
N LEU A 4 15.36 1.86 46.68
CA LEU A 4 16.01 1.30 45.48
C LEU A 4 16.54 -0.12 45.77
N THR A 5 16.09 -1.09 44.99
CA THR A 5 16.52 -2.51 45.11
C THR A 5 17.87 -2.73 44.42
N LEU A 6 18.74 -3.54 45.03
CA LEU A 6 20.11 -3.84 44.58
C LEU A 6 20.30 -4.12 43.05
N PRO A 7 19.39 -4.76 42.31
CA PRO A 7 19.62 -5.04 40.90
C PRO A 7 19.61 -3.81 39.99
N ARG A 8 18.98 -2.68 40.42
CA ARG A 8 18.97 -1.45 39.63
C ARG A 8 20.25 -0.61 39.73
N VAL A 9 20.98 -0.78 40.81
CA VAL A 9 22.28 -0.10 41.02
C VAL A 9 23.38 -0.77 40.20
N ALA A 10 23.34 -2.10 40.05
CA ALA A 10 24.31 -2.85 39.26
C ALA A 10 24.22 -2.53 37.76
N LEU A 11 23.00 -2.35 37.21
CA LEU A 11 22.81 -2.00 35.82
C LEU A 11 23.27 -0.57 35.47
N ALA A 12 23.13 0.36 36.42
CA ALA A 12 23.59 1.75 36.22
C ALA A 12 25.13 1.83 36.21
N LEU A 13 25.82 1.03 37.03
CA LEU A 13 27.30 0.99 37.08
C LEU A 13 27.92 0.32 35.86
N ILE A 14 27.27 -0.68 35.25
CA ILE A 14 27.73 -1.33 34.01
C ILE A 14 27.59 -0.37 32.83
N GLY A 15 26.52 0.42 32.76
CA GLY A 15 26.32 1.44 31.72
C GLY A 15 27.38 2.55 31.72
N VAL A 16 27.81 3.00 32.90
CA VAL A 16 28.84 4.04 33.03
C VAL A 16 30.25 3.47 32.69
N LEU A 17 30.55 2.22 33.02
CA LEU A 17 31.81 1.57 32.65
C LEU A 17 31.96 1.33 31.15
N LEU A 18 30.87 1.01 30.43
CA LEU A 18 30.91 0.84 28.97
C LEU A 18 31.06 2.17 28.24
N LEU A 19 30.50 3.25 28.74
CA LEU A 19 30.65 4.61 28.17
C LEU A 19 32.07 5.14 28.37
N THR A 20 32.74 4.89 29.52
CA THR A 20 34.11 5.33 29.75
C THR A 20 35.11 4.53 28.93
N TYR A 21 34.88 3.26 28.64
CA TYR A 21 35.74 2.42 27.79
C TYR A 21 35.70 2.88 26.31
N ALA A 22 34.54 3.35 25.80
CA ALA A 22 34.38 3.82 24.43
C ALA A 22 35.10 5.15 24.13
N PHE A 23 35.33 5.99 25.17
CA PHE A 23 35.98 7.29 25.01
C PHE A 23 37.49 7.31 25.34
N ALA A 24 38.02 6.33 26.06
CA ALA A 24 39.39 6.34 26.55
C ALA A 24 40.39 5.50 25.70
N VAL A 25 39.92 4.59 24.83
CA VAL A 25 40.81 3.62 24.15
C VAL A 25 40.85 3.79 22.62
N ALA A 26 40.01 4.61 22.01
CA ALA A 26 39.85 4.71 20.55
C ALA A 26 40.82 5.66 19.78
N PRO A 27 41.66 6.57 20.33
CA PRO A 27 42.47 7.44 19.50
C PRO A 27 43.97 7.14 19.37
N ALA A 28 44.45 5.93 19.69
CA ALA A 28 45.91 5.70 19.78
C ALA A 28 46.57 4.89 18.65
N THR A 29 45.92 4.52 17.56
CA THR A 29 46.49 3.60 16.55
C THR A 29 46.46 4.10 15.09
N VAL A 30 46.48 5.40 14.82
CA VAL A 30 46.73 5.90 13.45
C VAL A 30 47.75 7.06 13.50
N ALA A 31 49.01 6.74 13.65
CA ALA A 31 50.11 7.64 13.27
C ALA A 31 51.39 6.86 12.97
N GLY A 32 51.83 6.89 11.75
CA GLY A 32 53.25 6.71 11.43
C GLY A 32 53.63 5.44 10.67
N ARG A 33 53.82 5.63 9.33
CA ARG A 33 55.11 5.31 8.67
C ARG A 33 55.06 5.77 7.21
N ARG A 34 55.65 6.95 6.96
CA ARG A 34 56.25 7.25 5.65
C ARG A 34 57.58 6.48 5.59
N GLN A 35 57.82 5.77 4.52
CA GLN A 35 59.14 5.33 4.11
C GLN A 35 59.41 5.78 2.66
N GLU A 36 60.52 6.46 2.50
CA GLU A 36 61.01 7.05 1.26
C GLU A 36 61.50 5.95 0.29
N ALA A 37 61.37 6.24 -1.01
CA ALA A 37 61.83 5.43 -2.12
C ALA A 37 63.33 5.64 -2.37
N PRO A 38 64.08 4.67 -2.92
CA PRO A 38 65.27 4.94 -3.69
C PRO A 38 64.98 4.91 -5.19
N SER A 39 65.46 5.94 -5.85
CA SER A 39 65.56 6.08 -7.30
C SER A 39 66.55 5.05 -7.87
N ASN A 40 66.21 4.38 -8.96
CA ASN A 40 67.18 3.95 -9.95
C ASN A 40 66.59 3.89 -11.36
N GLN A 41 67.39 4.32 -12.28
CA GLN A 41 67.12 4.63 -13.68
C GLN A 41 67.18 3.41 -14.61
N VAL A 42 66.42 3.52 -15.70
CA VAL A 42 66.68 3.08 -17.08
C VAL A 42 66.48 1.63 -17.46
N ALA A 43 65.48 1.40 -18.27
CA ALA A 43 65.61 0.82 -19.62
C ALA A 43 64.32 1.02 -20.40
N GLN A 44 64.41 1.67 -21.55
CA GLN A 44 63.35 1.79 -22.56
C GLN A 44 63.19 0.44 -23.27
N ALA A 45 61.96 -0.07 -23.25
CA ALA A 45 61.45 -1.03 -24.22
C ALA A 45 60.07 -0.54 -24.66
N GLY A 46 59.86 -0.49 -25.97
CA GLY A 46 58.70 0.10 -26.60
C GLY A 46 57.34 -0.54 -26.24
N PRO A 47 56.23 0.14 -26.52
CA PRO A 47 54.92 -0.32 -26.12
C PRO A 47 54.41 -1.41 -27.05
N GLU A 48 54.36 -2.64 -26.61
CA GLU A 48 53.41 -3.60 -27.15
C GLU A 48 52.01 -3.24 -26.63
N ALA A 49 51.16 -2.76 -27.53
CA ALA A 49 49.75 -2.50 -27.26
C ALA A 49 49.02 -3.83 -27.03
N VAL A 50 48.93 -4.24 -25.78
CA VAL A 50 47.95 -5.27 -25.38
C VAL A 50 46.59 -4.61 -25.42
N THR A 51 45.89 -4.79 -26.54
CA THR A 51 44.48 -4.47 -26.68
C THR A 51 43.71 -5.44 -25.75
N GLN A 52 43.48 -5.04 -24.48
CA GLN A 52 42.46 -5.67 -23.66
C GLN A 52 41.13 -5.41 -24.35
N ALA A 53 40.61 -6.43 -25.02
CA ALA A 53 39.21 -6.47 -25.43
C ALA A 53 38.37 -6.35 -24.15
N ALA A 54 37.81 -5.18 -23.92
CA ALA A 54 36.76 -5.00 -22.91
C ALA A 54 35.60 -5.91 -23.32
N THR A 55 35.48 -7.05 -22.69
CA THR A 55 34.27 -7.86 -22.74
C THR A 55 33.16 -7.00 -22.16
N SER A 56 32.42 -6.28 -23.02
CA SER A 56 31.21 -5.61 -22.63
C SER A 56 30.22 -6.70 -22.21
N GLU A 57 29.93 -6.75 -20.92
CA GLU A 57 28.83 -7.56 -20.39
C GLU A 57 27.57 -7.19 -21.19
N PRO A 58 26.80 -8.16 -21.70
CA PRO A 58 25.59 -7.85 -22.47
C PRO A 58 24.68 -6.97 -21.60
N PRO A 59 24.02 -5.96 -22.16
CA PRO A 59 23.17 -5.05 -21.40
C PRO A 59 22.13 -5.86 -20.65
N ARG A 60 22.04 -5.60 -19.33
CA ARG A 60 21.05 -6.26 -18.46
C ARG A 60 19.65 -5.98 -19.03
N PRO A 61 18.79 -6.99 -19.21
CA PRO A 61 17.44 -6.79 -19.69
C PRO A 61 16.71 -5.75 -18.83
N ALA A 62 15.93 -4.87 -19.46
CA ALA A 62 15.09 -3.93 -18.72
C ALA A 62 14.13 -4.68 -17.79
N PRO A 63 13.90 -4.20 -16.56
CA PRO A 63 12.98 -4.85 -15.63
C PRO A 63 11.57 -4.95 -16.23
N PRO A 64 10.82 -6.04 -15.97
CA PRO A 64 9.47 -6.22 -16.48
C PRO A 64 8.53 -5.15 -15.90
N VAL A 65 7.58 -4.67 -16.72
CA VAL A 65 6.54 -3.73 -16.28
C VAL A 65 5.35 -4.50 -15.71
N PHE A 66 4.85 -4.11 -14.53
CA PHE A 66 3.71 -4.73 -13.88
C PHE A 66 2.52 -3.77 -13.70
N PRO A 67 1.30 -4.18 -14.11
CA PRO A 67 1.05 -5.22 -15.10
C PRO A 67 1.48 -4.75 -16.51
N PRO A 68 1.82 -5.66 -17.43
CA PRO A 68 2.14 -5.30 -18.82
C PRO A 68 0.98 -4.57 -19.51
N ALA A 69 1.27 -3.87 -20.61
CA ALA A 69 0.24 -3.21 -21.40
C ALA A 69 -0.83 -4.22 -21.88
N GLY A 70 -2.11 -3.82 -21.81
CA GLY A 70 -3.25 -4.66 -22.15
C GLY A 70 -3.60 -5.75 -21.13
N LYS A 71 -2.83 -5.86 -20.05
CA LYS A 71 -3.07 -6.80 -18.94
C LYS A 71 -3.60 -6.08 -17.69
N ALA A 72 -4.20 -6.87 -16.80
CA ALA A 72 -4.67 -6.44 -15.50
C ALA A 72 -4.38 -7.50 -14.43
N PHE A 73 -4.07 -7.08 -13.21
CA PHE A 73 -3.86 -8.00 -12.11
C PHE A 73 -5.16 -8.32 -11.35
N ILE A 74 -5.18 -9.44 -10.68
CA ILE A 74 -6.15 -9.77 -9.63
C ILE A 74 -5.45 -9.64 -8.28
N GLY A 75 -6.07 -8.93 -7.36
CA GLY A 75 -5.63 -8.83 -5.98
C GLY A 75 -6.66 -9.39 -5.01
N VAL A 76 -6.24 -9.53 -3.77
CA VAL A 76 -7.10 -9.99 -2.67
C VAL A 76 -6.84 -9.18 -1.40
N MET A 77 -7.87 -8.96 -0.61
CA MET A 77 -7.80 -8.51 0.77
C MET A 77 -8.53 -9.52 1.65
N THR A 78 -7.91 -9.95 2.75
CA THR A 78 -8.50 -10.90 3.72
C THR A 78 -8.47 -10.30 5.12
N ASP A 79 -9.29 -10.83 6.03
CA ASP A 79 -9.44 -10.32 7.40
C ASP A 79 -8.15 -10.42 8.24
N LYS A 80 -7.34 -11.45 8.01
CA LYS A 80 -6.07 -11.65 8.73
C LYS A 80 -4.85 -11.14 7.97
N GLY A 81 -5.05 -10.68 6.72
CA GLY A 81 -3.99 -10.09 5.91
C GLY A 81 -2.76 -10.99 5.84
N PRO A 82 -1.54 -10.45 5.98
CA PRO A 82 -0.29 -11.19 5.87
C PRO A 82 0.07 -12.03 7.11
N TYR A 83 -0.75 -12.00 8.17
CA TYR A 83 -0.51 -12.81 9.37
C TYR A 83 -0.92 -14.28 9.17
N ASP A 84 -1.97 -14.54 8.36
CA ASP A 84 -2.49 -15.87 8.08
C ASP A 84 -3.00 -15.93 6.62
N PHE A 85 -2.35 -16.75 5.79
CA PHE A 85 -2.67 -16.89 4.36
C PHE A 85 -3.75 -17.93 4.05
N THR A 86 -4.35 -18.59 5.05
CA THR A 86 -5.36 -19.64 4.82
C THR A 86 -6.51 -19.15 3.93
N ALA A 87 -6.99 -17.91 4.15
CA ALA A 87 -8.05 -17.34 3.32
C ALA A 87 -7.55 -17.03 1.89
N VAL A 88 -6.30 -16.60 1.72
CA VAL A 88 -5.68 -16.39 0.41
C VAL A 88 -5.53 -17.70 -0.35
N ASP A 89 -5.12 -18.77 0.32
CA ASP A 89 -4.98 -20.11 -0.28
C ASP A 89 -6.36 -20.66 -0.70
N THR A 90 -7.39 -20.47 0.13
CA THR A 90 -8.79 -20.81 -0.17
C THR A 90 -9.29 -20.03 -1.39
N PHE A 91 -9.05 -18.72 -1.43
CA PHE A 91 -9.38 -17.86 -2.57
C PHE A 91 -8.66 -18.33 -3.85
N THR A 92 -7.35 -18.61 -3.76
CA THR A 92 -6.53 -19.08 -4.89
C THR A 92 -7.07 -20.38 -5.47
N ALA A 93 -7.41 -21.34 -4.61
CA ALA A 93 -7.99 -22.61 -5.04
C ALA A 93 -9.34 -22.42 -5.74
N ALA A 94 -10.23 -21.58 -5.18
CA ALA A 94 -11.54 -21.29 -5.74
C ALA A 94 -11.46 -20.49 -7.06
N ALA A 95 -10.61 -19.48 -7.11
CA ALA A 95 -10.37 -18.67 -8.31
C ALA A 95 -9.58 -19.41 -9.39
N ARG A 96 -8.91 -20.52 -9.05
CA ARG A 96 -7.95 -21.25 -9.93
C ARG A 96 -6.86 -20.34 -10.50
N ARG A 97 -6.55 -19.27 -9.77
CA ARG A 97 -5.52 -18.28 -10.11
C ARG A 97 -5.00 -17.63 -8.84
N GLN A 98 -3.68 -17.56 -8.72
CA GLN A 98 -3.04 -16.84 -7.63
C GLN A 98 -3.25 -15.33 -7.80
N PRO A 99 -3.61 -14.59 -6.75
CA PRO A 99 -3.60 -13.13 -6.79
C PRO A 99 -2.16 -12.60 -6.93
N GLN A 100 -2.00 -11.48 -7.64
CA GLN A 100 -0.71 -10.83 -7.84
C GLN A 100 -0.49 -9.61 -6.94
N VAL A 101 -1.53 -9.19 -6.23
CA VAL A 101 -1.50 -8.08 -5.26
C VAL A 101 -2.22 -8.51 -4.00
N MET A 102 -1.65 -8.21 -2.85
CA MET A 102 -2.34 -8.38 -1.57
C MET A 102 -2.48 -7.03 -0.87
N LEU A 103 -3.73 -6.60 -0.67
CA LEU A 103 -4.05 -5.43 0.14
C LEU A 103 -4.18 -5.85 1.61
N PHE A 104 -3.53 -5.11 2.48
CA PHE A 104 -3.66 -5.22 3.94
C PHE A 104 -3.63 -3.83 4.57
N SER A 105 -4.27 -3.65 5.70
CA SER A 105 -4.38 -2.35 6.37
C SER A 105 -3.56 -2.28 7.64
N VAL A 106 -2.92 -1.12 7.87
CA VAL A 106 -2.22 -0.79 9.11
C VAL A 106 -2.59 0.62 9.55
N GLY A 107 -3.13 0.75 10.77
CA GLY A 107 -3.34 2.04 11.42
C GLY A 107 -2.06 2.61 12.00
N TRP A 108 -2.01 3.93 12.19
CA TRP A 108 -0.80 4.61 12.67
C TRP A 108 -0.56 4.49 14.18
N ALA A 109 -1.60 4.15 14.94
CA ALA A 109 -1.47 4.07 16.40
C ALA A 109 -0.61 2.88 16.81
N ASP A 110 0.51 3.17 17.46
CA ASP A 110 1.43 2.17 18.03
C ASP A 110 1.86 1.06 17.03
N SER A 111 1.91 1.40 15.75
CA SER A 111 2.27 0.47 14.67
C SER A 111 3.64 0.85 14.09
N PRO A 112 4.74 0.31 14.63
CA PRO A 112 6.05 0.45 14.01
C PRO A 112 6.07 -0.28 12.66
N PHE A 113 7.00 0.09 11.78
CA PHE A 113 7.24 -0.65 10.56
C PHE A 113 7.65 -2.10 10.88
N ASP A 114 6.95 -3.06 10.30
CA ASP A 114 7.26 -4.47 10.40
C ASP A 114 7.57 -5.04 9.01
N ARG A 115 8.85 -5.23 8.71
CA ARG A 115 9.34 -5.79 7.46
C ARG A 115 8.72 -7.14 7.14
N THR A 116 8.47 -7.96 8.18
CA THR A 116 8.00 -9.33 8.01
C THR A 116 6.66 -9.41 7.27
N LEU A 117 5.78 -8.42 7.45
CA LEU A 117 4.48 -8.37 6.76
C LEU A 117 4.65 -8.24 5.26
N PHE A 118 5.59 -7.42 4.83
CA PHE A 118 5.87 -7.17 3.41
C PHE A 118 6.59 -8.34 2.76
N ASP A 119 7.65 -8.85 3.41
CA ASP A 119 8.43 -9.99 2.90
C ASP A 119 7.54 -11.22 2.72
N ARG A 120 6.66 -11.55 3.68
CA ARG A 120 5.72 -12.68 3.56
C ARG A 120 4.77 -12.59 2.37
N ILE A 121 4.37 -11.39 1.97
CA ILE A 121 3.54 -11.18 0.76
C ILE A 121 4.40 -11.31 -0.49
N SER A 122 5.58 -10.66 -0.51
CA SER A 122 6.53 -10.69 -1.62
C SER A 122 7.01 -12.10 -1.93
N ASP A 123 7.36 -12.89 -0.90
CA ASP A 123 7.81 -14.28 -1.01
C ASP A 123 6.75 -15.21 -1.63
N ARG A 124 5.48 -14.81 -1.58
CA ARG A 124 4.37 -15.51 -2.25
C ARG A 124 4.11 -15.03 -3.67
N GLY A 125 4.97 -14.18 -4.23
CA GLY A 125 4.82 -13.64 -5.60
C GLY A 125 3.69 -12.62 -5.72
N MET A 126 3.41 -11.85 -4.67
CA MET A 126 2.40 -10.79 -4.66
C MET A 126 3.03 -9.43 -4.34
N LEU A 127 2.60 -8.37 -5.04
CA LEU A 127 2.91 -6.98 -4.67
C LEU A 127 2.21 -6.64 -3.35
N PRO A 128 2.94 -6.25 -2.30
CA PRO A 128 2.33 -5.74 -1.10
C PRO A 128 1.64 -4.39 -1.37
N MET A 129 0.34 -4.28 -1.09
CA MET A 129 -0.39 -3.01 -1.10
C MET A 129 -0.82 -2.68 0.33
N LEU A 130 -0.22 -1.64 0.88
CA LEU A 130 -0.50 -1.16 2.22
C LEU A 130 -1.68 -0.17 2.20
N GLY A 131 -2.79 -0.50 2.82
CA GLY A 131 -3.79 0.46 3.28
C GLY A 131 -3.25 1.18 4.51
N TRP A 132 -2.69 2.38 4.33
CA TRP A 132 -2.02 3.10 5.41
C TRP A 132 -2.92 4.16 6.00
N GLU A 133 -3.37 3.90 7.23
CA GLU A 133 -4.54 4.55 7.82
C GLU A 133 -4.14 5.44 8.98
N PRO A 134 -4.24 6.78 8.85
CA PRO A 134 -3.88 7.73 9.91
C PRO A 134 -4.94 7.79 11.03
N TRP A 135 -5.03 6.76 11.85
CA TRP A 135 -5.95 6.64 12.98
C TRP A 135 -5.53 5.61 14.02
N ASP A 136 -6.28 5.56 15.14
CA ASP A 136 -6.23 4.47 16.11
C ASP A 136 -7.37 3.48 15.87
N GLN A 137 -7.05 2.32 15.28
CA GLN A 137 -8.02 1.26 14.97
C GLN A 137 -8.70 0.68 16.21
N ARG A 138 -8.05 0.72 17.37
CA ARG A 138 -8.61 0.22 18.64
C ARG A 138 -9.88 0.94 19.03
N VAL A 139 -10.06 2.18 18.59
CA VAL A 139 -11.29 2.99 18.81
C VAL A 139 -12.48 2.33 18.11
N ASP A 140 -12.32 1.90 16.86
CA ASP A 140 -13.35 1.19 16.10
C ASP A 140 -13.65 -0.20 16.71
N GLU A 141 -12.62 -0.95 17.05
CA GLU A 141 -12.77 -2.26 17.69
C GLU A 141 -13.53 -2.17 19.02
N ALA A 142 -13.19 -1.18 19.85
CA ALA A 142 -13.86 -0.94 21.12
C ALA A 142 -15.34 -0.56 20.92
N ALA A 143 -15.64 0.25 19.90
CA ALA A 143 -17.01 0.65 19.58
C ALA A 143 -17.83 -0.57 19.07
N ARG A 144 -17.26 -1.42 18.22
CA ARG A 144 -17.90 -2.67 17.75
C ARG A 144 -18.18 -3.67 18.85
N LYS A 145 -17.26 -3.84 19.81
CA LYS A 145 -17.46 -4.69 21.00
C LYS A 145 -18.65 -4.24 21.85
N ARG A 146 -19.01 -2.94 21.83
CA ARG A 146 -20.19 -2.40 22.49
C ARG A 146 -21.49 -2.66 21.76
N LYS A 147 -21.47 -3.30 20.57
CA LYS A 147 -22.63 -3.60 19.72
C LYS A 147 -23.49 -2.38 19.39
N LEU A 148 -22.86 -1.23 19.19
CA LEU A 148 -23.51 0.01 18.78
C LEU A 148 -24.04 -0.10 17.35
N ALA A 149 -24.99 0.76 16.97
CA ALA A 149 -25.41 0.90 15.58
C ALA A 149 -24.26 1.41 14.72
N ASN A 150 -24.17 0.98 13.45
CA ASN A 150 -23.07 1.34 12.54
C ASN A 150 -22.85 2.85 12.48
N ARG A 151 -23.90 3.67 12.41
CA ARG A 151 -23.81 5.12 12.39
C ARG A 151 -23.16 5.72 13.66
N GLU A 152 -23.35 5.06 14.82
CA GLU A 152 -22.70 5.49 16.07
C GLU A 152 -21.23 5.08 16.08
N ILE A 153 -20.92 3.89 15.55
CA ILE A 153 -19.55 3.42 15.37
C ILE A 153 -18.82 4.38 14.43
N ASP A 154 -19.42 4.76 13.30
CA ASP A 154 -18.84 5.70 12.34
C ASP A 154 -18.54 7.06 12.97
N LYS A 155 -19.43 7.59 13.79
CA LYS A 155 -19.21 8.85 14.52
C LYS A 155 -18.04 8.77 15.52
N ILE A 156 -17.92 7.64 16.23
CA ILE A 156 -16.82 7.42 17.19
C ILE A 156 -15.51 7.26 16.41
N ARG A 157 -15.51 6.44 15.39
CA ARG A 157 -14.37 6.15 14.53
C ARG A 157 -13.82 7.40 13.86
N SER A 158 -14.71 8.22 13.26
CA SER A 158 -14.32 9.42 12.53
C SER A 158 -13.89 10.60 13.41
N ASN A 159 -14.14 10.56 14.74
CA ASN A 159 -13.78 11.63 15.66
C ASN A 159 -12.49 11.29 16.43
N GLN A 160 -11.35 11.50 15.81
CA GLN A 160 -10.03 11.29 16.40
C GLN A 160 -9.15 12.54 16.21
N PRO A 161 -9.29 13.60 17.03
CA PRO A 161 -8.63 14.90 16.83
C PRO A 161 -7.11 14.85 16.77
N ARG A 162 -6.47 13.81 17.35
CA ARG A 162 -5.04 13.56 17.21
C ARG A 162 -4.62 13.40 15.75
N TYR A 163 -5.46 12.76 14.92
CA TYR A 163 -5.20 12.42 13.52
C TYR A 163 -5.86 13.38 12.52
N ARG A 164 -6.11 14.63 12.90
CA ARG A 164 -6.59 15.65 11.95
C ARG A 164 -5.60 15.84 10.81
N LEU A 165 -6.11 15.98 9.61
CA LEU A 165 -5.30 16.18 8.41
C LEU A 165 -4.38 17.41 8.51
N SER A 166 -4.85 18.50 9.15
CA SER A 166 -4.03 19.69 9.40
C SER A 166 -2.83 19.44 10.32
N ARG A 167 -2.89 18.42 11.19
CA ARG A 167 -1.77 18.00 12.02
C ARG A 167 -0.73 17.22 11.21
N ILE A 168 -1.21 16.34 10.33
CA ILE A 168 -0.35 15.61 9.41
C ILE A 168 0.38 16.58 8.48
N ALA A 169 -0.37 17.51 7.87
CA ALA A 169 0.18 18.48 6.92
C ALA A 169 1.24 19.46 7.50
N ARG A 170 1.28 19.66 8.83
CA ARG A 170 2.29 20.50 9.48
C ARG A 170 3.44 19.72 10.12
N GLY A 171 3.50 18.39 9.94
CA GLY A 171 4.61 17.58 10.38
C GLY A 171 4.51 16.97 11.79
N ASP A 172 3.33 16.99 12.44
CA ASP A 172 3.18 16.41 13.79
C ASP A 172 3.47 14.89 13.82
N PHE A 173 3.60 14.25 12.66
CA PHE A 173 3.85 12.80 12.50
C PHE A 173 5.14 12.48 11.77
N ASP A 174 6.04 13.46 11.56
CA ASP A 174 7.22 13.26 10.70
C ASP A 174 8.16 12.17 11.23
N ASP A 175 8.33 12.02 12.53
CA ASP A 175 9.12 10.91 13.10
C ASP A 175 8.55 9.54 12.71
N HIS A 176 7.21 9.40 12.74
CA HIS A 176 6.53 8.19 12.30
C HIS A 176 6.71 7.97 10.79
N LEU A 177 6.52 9.01 9.98
CA LEU A 177 6.67 8.97 8.53
C LEU A 177 8.10 8.59 8.13
N LEU A 178 9.12 9.20 8.73
CA LEU A 178 10.53 8.93 8.47
C LEU A 178 10.93 7.51 8.87
N SER A 179 10.42 7.01 9.99
CA SER A 179 10.64 5.61 10.41
C SER A 179 10.08 4.62 9.38
N TRP A 180 8.86 4.85 8.91
CA TRP A 180 8.23 4.03 7.87
C TRP A 180 8.93 4.17 6.52
N ALA A 181 9.31 5.38 6.13
CA ALA A 181 10.07 5.64 4.90
C ALA A 181 11.40 4.88 4.88
N ALA A 182 12.16 4.90 5.98
CA ALA A 182 13.39 4.13 6.12
C ALA A 182 13.15 2.63 6.01
N GLY A 183 12.09 2.12 6.64
CA GLY A 183 11.67 0.74 6.57
C GLY A 183 11.31 0.31 5.14
N ILE A 184 10.42 1.04 4.46
CA ILE A 184 9.99 0.75 3.08
C ILE A 184 11.20 0.80 2.13
N ARG A 185 12.05 1.81 2.23
CA ARG A 185 13.27 1.90 1.41
C ARG A 185 14.16 0.66 1.57
N SER A 186 14.24 0.12 2.77
CA SER A 186 15.09 -1.05 3.06
C SER A 186 14.59 -2.36 2.45
N LEU A 187 13.33 -2.44 1.99
CA LEU A 187 12.76 -3.65 1.39
C LEU A 187 13.47 -4.04 0.09
N GLY A 188 13.82 -3.07 -0.74
CA GLY A 188 14.53 -3.29 -2.00
C GLY A 188 13.64 -3.79 -3.16
N TYR A 189 12.32 -3.89 -2.94
CA TYR A 189 11.32 -4.23 -3.95
C TYR A 189 10.13 -3.25 -3.86
N PRO A 190 9.29 -3.14 -4.92
CA PRO A 190 8.16 -2.22 -4.94
C PRO A 190 7.08 -2.54 -3.91
N VAL A 191 6.49 -1.50 -3.33
CA VAL A 191 5.33 -1.53 -2.44
C VAL A 191 4.32 -0.51 -2.91
N ALA A 192 3.04 -0.88 -2.99
CA ALA A 192 1.98 0.09 -3.21
C ALA A 192 1.48 0.64 -1.86
N ILE A 193 1.33 1.96 -1.74
CA ILE A 193 0.77 2.61 -0.54
C ILE A 193 -0.56 3.28 -0.91
N ARG A 194 -1.63 2.75 -0.36
CA ARG A 194 -3.00 3.30 -0.41
C ARG A 194 -3.23 4.13 0.86
N PHE A 195 -2.71 5.35 0.87
CA PHE A 195 -2.79 6.24 2.03
C PHE A 195 -4.17 6.89 2.14
N ALA A 196 -4.75 6.91 3.35
CA ALA A 196 -5.96 7.66 3.71
C ALA A 196 -7.08 7.54 2.65
N HIS A 197 -7.45 6.31 2.32
CA HIS A 197 -8.43 5.97 1.31
C HIS A 197 -9.86 6.43 1.64
N GLU A 198 -10.76 6.46 0.65
CA GLU A 198 -12.19 6.83 0.80
C GLU A 198 -12.41 8.20 1.47
N MET A 199 -11.53 9.14 1.18
CA MET A 199 -11.53 10.49 1.77
C MET A 199 -12.79 11.30 1.46
N ASN A 200 -13.56 10.88 0.46
CA ASN A 200 -14.84 11.47 0.05
C ASN A 200 -16.05 10.90 0.83
N GLY A 201 -15.81 10.08 1.85
CA GLY A 201 -16.79 9.65 2.84
C GLY A 201 -16.90 10.58 4.05
N ASP A 202 -17.51 10.06 5.13
CA ASP A 202 -17.63 10.73 6.44
C ASP A 202 -17.31 9.79 7.62
N TRP A 203 -16.86 8.56 7.33
CA TRP A 203 -16.67 7.48 8.30
C TRP A 203 -15.24 7.30 8.82
N TYR A 204 -14.24 7.98 8.25
CA TYR A 204 -12.85 7.95 8.72
C TYR A 204 -12.38 9.33 9.21
N PRO A 205 -11.38 9.39 10.12
CA PRO A 205 -10.86 10.68 10.63
C PRO A 205 -10.25 11.57 9.56
N TRP A 206 -9.80 10.99 8.44
CA TRP A 206 -9.21 11.70 7.30
C TRP A 206 -10.23 12.09 6.22
N CYS A 207 -11.52 11.77 6.39
CA CYS A 207 -12.55 12.25 5.48
C CYS A 207 -12.72 13.78 5.59
N GLY A 208 -12.98 14.43 4.45
CA GLY A 208 -13.08 15.89 4.38
C GLY A 208 -14.20 16.49 5.23
N ALA A 209 -15.27 15.72 5.48
CA ALA A 209 -16.41 16.14 6.30
C ALA A 209 -16.31 15.71 7.77
N ALA A 210 -15.21 15.06 8.20
CA ALA A 210 -15.05 14.48 9.51
C ALA A 210 -13.95 15.16 10.33
N ASN A 211 -13.88 14.89 11.64
CA ASN A 211 -12.77 15.21 12.54
C ASN A 211 -12.36 16.70 12.58
N GLY A 212 -13.21 17.61 12.10
CA GLY A 212 -12.90 19.04 11.99
C GLY A 212 -11.91 19.38 10.88
N ASN A 213 -11.74 18.52 9.91
CA ASN A 213 -10.96 18.78 8.69
C ASN A 213 -11.63 19.89 7.85
N ARG A 214 -10.85 20.61 7.08
CA ARG A 214 -11.27 21.74 6.24
C ARG A 214 -10.99 21.44 4.78
N PRO A 215 -11.68 22.10 3.84
CA PRO A 215 -11.36 22.00 2.42
C PRO A 215 -9.86 22.23 2.16
N GLY A 216 -9.25 21.33 1.37
CA GLY A 216 -7.83 21.37 1.04
C GLY A 216 -6.89 20.70 2.06
N ASP A 217 -7.34 20.39 3.29
CA ASP A 217 -6.48 19.73 4.29
C ASP A 217 -6.04 18.34 3.82
N TYR A 218 -6.91 17.60 3.14
CA TYR A 218 -6.58 16.27 2.62
C TYR A 218 -5.42 16.33 1.60
N VAL A 219 -5.53 17.23 0.63
CA VAL A 219 -4.49 17.39 -0.39
C VAL A 219 -3.15 17.82 0.23
N LYS A 220 -3.18 18.72 1.23
CA LYS A 220 -1.97 19.15 1.95
C LYS A 220 -1.34 18.00 2.72
N ALA A 221 -2.14 17.21 3.45
CA ALA A 221 -1.66 16.06 4.20
C ALA A 221 -1.08 14.98 3.27
N TRP A 222 -1.76 14.67 2.16
CA TRP A 222 -1.28 13.72 1.16
C TRP A 222 0.09 14.14 0.61
N ARG A 223 0.19 15.39 0.13
CA ARG A 223 1.44 15.91 -0.44
C ARG A 223 2.58 15.90 0.59
N HIS A 224 2.28 16.28 1.82
CA HIS A 224 3.27 16.25 2.90
C HIS A 224 3.82 14.82 3.14
N VAL A 225 2.94 13.82 3.25
CA VAL A 225 3.36 12.42 3.42
C VAL A 225 4.21 11.95 2.25
N HIS A 226 3.79 12.22 1.01
CA HIS A 226 4.56 11.90 -0.19
C HIS A 226 5.94 12.59 -0.18
N ASP A 227 5.98 13.89 0.13
CA ASP A 227 7.21 14.68 0.11
C ASP A 227 8.23 14.19 1.16
N VAL A 228 7.78 13.82 2.37
CA VAL A 228 8.63 13.20 3.41
C VAL A 228 9.29 11.93 2.88
N PHE A 229 8.55 11.06 2.17
CA PHE A 229 9.11 9.84 1.58
C PHE A 229 10.10 10.15 0.45
N ARG A 230 9.76 11.07 -0.45
CA ARG A 230 10.65 11.53 -1.52
C ARG A 230 11.95 12.09 -0.95
N ASP A 231 11.87 12.98 0.04
CA ASP A 231 13.02 13.66 0.64
C ASP A 231 13.87 12.68 1.48
N ALA A 232 13.28 11.58 1.99
CA ALA A 232 13.99 10.45 2.57
C ALA A 232 14.63 9.50 1.53
N GLY A 233 14.50 9.79 0.22
CA GLY A 233 15.08 8.99 -0.86
C GLY A 233 14.40 7.65 -1.08
N VAL A 234 13.12 7.54 -0.80
CA VAL A 234 12.31 6.33 -1.08
C VAL A 234 11.88 6.35 -2.55
N THR A 235 12.29 5.35 -3.32
CA THR A 235 12.01 5.24 -4.77
C THR A 235 11.19 4.01 -5.15
N ASN A 236 10.88 3.16 -4.17
CA ASN A 236 10.20 1.88 -4.38
C ASN A 236 8.73 1.90 -3.94
N VAL A 237 8.08 3.08 -3.90
CA VAL A 237 6.66 3.22 -3.59
C VAL A 237 5.83 3.49 -4.84
N VAL A 238 4.70 2.81 -4.96
CA VAL A 238 3.59 3.12 -5.87
C VAL A 238 2.52 3.83 -5.07
N TRP A 239 2.31 5.11 -5.33
CA TRP A 239 1.32 5.91 -4.61
C TRP A 239 -0.08 5.72 -5.16
N VAL A 240 -1.00 5.19 -4.34
CA VAL A 240 -2.37 4.84 -4.73
C VAL A 240 -3.37 5.77 -4.05
N TRP A 241 -3.85 6.77 -4.77
CA TRP A 241 -4.97 7.60 -4.31
C TRP A 241 -6.28 6.89 -4.57
N SER A 242 -7.10 6.62 -3.55
CA SER A 242 -8.26 5.73 -3.67
C SER A 242 -9.51 6.35 -3.06
N ALA A 243 -10.50 6.66 -3.88
CA ALA A 243 -11.79 7.21 -3.48
C ALA A 243 -12.87 6.12 -3.37
N ASN A 244 -13.88 6.36 -2.54
CA ASN A 244 -15.14 5.63 -2.64
C ASN A 244 -15.90 6.07 -3.90
N VAL A 245 -16.63 5.15 -4.52
CA VAL A 245 -17.42 5.47 -5.73
C VAL A 245 -18.45 6.57 -5.45
N ARG A 246 -18.63 7.46 -6.43
CA ARG A 246 -19.65 8.50 -6.37
C ARG A 246 -21.00 7.96 -6.79
N TRP A 247 -21.88 7.77 -5.82
CA TRP A 247 -23.22 7.21 -6.05
C TRP A 247 -24.30 8.28 -6.26
N SER A 248 -24.04 9.55 -5.88
CA SER A 248 -24.98 10.66 -6.05
C SER A 248 -24.26 12.01 -6.14
N ASP A 249 -25.00 13.09 -6.40
CA ASP A 249 -24.48 14.47 -6.39
C ASP A 249 -24.17 14.96 -4.96
N SER A 250 -24.76 14.33 -3.95
CA SER A 250 -24.44 14.63 -2.54
C SER A 250 -23.12 14.04 -2.08
N THR A 251 -22.55 13.05 -2.80
CA THR A 251 -21.20 12.57 -2.53
C THR A 251 -20.18 13.64 -2.94
N PRO A 252 -19.18 13.98 -2.12
CA PRO A 252 -18.19 14.99 -2.44
C PRO A 252 -17.52 14.76 -3.80
N ALA A 253 -17.32 15.84 -4.56
CA ALA A 253 -16.61 15.80 -5.84
C ALA A 253 -15.14 15.37 -5.62
N LEU A 254 -14.56 14.65 -6.58
CA LEU A 254 -13.25 14.04 -6.44
C LEU A 254 -12.10 15.01 -6.77
N ALA A 255 -12.27 15.87 -7.77
CA ALA A 255 -11.21 16.77 -8.22
C ALA A 255 -10.63 17.66 -7.12
N PRO A 256 -11.42 18.25 -6.16
CA PRO A 256 -10.86 19.01 -5.04
C PRO A 256 -10.07 18.18 -4.01
N LEU A 257 -10.19 16.86 -4.07
CA LEU A 257 -9.52 15.92 -3.18
C LEU A 257 -8.30 15.26 -3.84
N TYR A 258 -8.08 15.53 -5.14
CA TYR A 258 -6.98 14.94 -5.90
C TYR A 258 -5.67 15.71 -5.67
N PRO A 259 -4.58 15.04 -5.23
CA PRO A 259 -3.33 15.74 -4.94
C PRO A 259 -2.53 16.16 -6.17
N GLY A 260 -2.88 15.65 -7.34
CA GLY A 260 -2.21 15.89 -8.62
C GLY A 260 -1.38 14.71 -9.12
N ASP A 261 -1.18 14.65 -10.44
CA ASP A 261 -0.51 13.52 -11.11
C ASP A 261 0.96 13.32 -10.68
N ASP A 262 1.63 14.37 -10.18
CA ASP A 262 3.01 14.28 -9.67
C ASP A 262 3.10 13.54 -8.32
N TYR A 263 1.97 13.34 -7.64
CA TYR A 263 1.87 12.70 -6.34
C TYR A 263 1.16 11.34 -6.37
N VAL A 264 0.71 10.91 -7.55
CA VAL A 264 -0.11 9.69 -7.69
C VAL A 264 0.39 8.86 -8.85
N ASP A 265 0.57 7.57 -8.62
CA ASP A 265 0.91 6.59 -9.65
C ASP A 265 -0.33 5.83 -10.14
N TRP A 266 -1.18 5.40 -9.22
CA TRP A 266 -2.44 4.72 -9.52
C TRP A 266 -3.63 5.41 -8.85
N ILE A 267 -4.74 5.45 -9.56
CA ILE A 267 -6.01 5.95 -9.00
C ILE A 267 -6.91 4.77 -8.66
N GLY A 268 -7.21 4.65 -7.37
CA GLY A 268 -8.06 3.61 -6.81
C GLY A 268 -9.53 4.00 -6.72
N MET A 269 -10.38 2.99 -6.79
CA MET A 269 -11.82 3.12 -6.54
C MET A 269 -12.30 1.98 -5.65
N THR A 270 -13.13 2.30 -4.65
CA THR A 270 -13.82 1.32 -3.80
C THR A 270 -15.32 1.33 -4.09
N GLY A 271 -15.90 0.16 -4.36
CA GLY A 271 -17.34 0.04 -4.58
C GLY A 271 -17.82 -1.40 -4.48
N TYR A 272 -19.00 -1.59 -3.88
CA TYR A 272 -19.53 -2.91 -3.55
C TYR A 272 -20.94 -3.11 -4.08
N TYR A 273 -21.24 -4.33 -4.56
CA TYR A 273 -22.60 -4.76 -4.85
C TYR A 273 -23.25 -5.36 -3.60
N GLY A 274 -24.41 -4.85 -3.24
CA GLY A 274 -25.22 -5.37 -2.13
C GLY A 274 -25.00 -4.65 -0.79
N SER A 275 -24.40 -3.45 -0.79
CA SER A 275 -24.19 -2.61 0.39
C SER A 275 -24.48 -1.14 0.12
N GLY A 276 -24.81 -0.39 1.16
CA GLY A 276 -25.02 1.06 1.09
C GLY A 276 -26.05 1.47 0.04
N ALA A 277 -25.67 2.39 -0.83
CA ALA A 277 -26.50 2.88 -1.94
C ALA A 277 -26.80 1.80 -2.99
N PHE A 278 -26.03 0.70 -3.02
CA PHE A 278 -26.15 -0.39 -3.98
C PHE A 278 -26.73 -1.66 -3.34
N SER A 279 -27.66 -1.51 -2.40
CA SER A 279 -28.31 -2.61 -1.66
C SER A 279 -29.28 -3.43 -2.51
N GLN A 280 -29.66 -2.92 -3.70
CA GLN A 280 -30.40 -3.66 -4.73
C GLN A 280 -29.45 -4.07 -5.86
N TYR A 281 -29.96 -4.72 -6.92
CA TYR A 281 -29.12 -5.07 -8.05
C TYR A 281 -28.70 -3.82 -8.83
N TYR A 282 -27.40 -3.58 -8.85
CA TYR A 282 -26.74 -2.59 -9.70
C TYR A 282 -25.63 -3.28 -10.48
N SER A 283 -25.50 -3.02 -11.78
CA SER A 283 -24.41 -3.55 -12.58
C SER A 283 -23.07 -2.95 -12.18
N PHE A 284 -21.95 -3.53 -12.64
CA PHE A 284 -20.63 -2.94 -12.46
C PHE A 284 -20.56 -1.50 -12.97
N ASP A 285 -21.09 -1.25 -14.17
CA ASP A 285 -21.18 0.11 -14.73
C ASP A 285 -21.98 1.07 -13.85
N ALA A 286 -23.11 0.63 -13.32
CA ALA A 286 -23.93 1.47 -12.47
C ALA A 286 -23.20 1.87 -11.17
N ILE A 287 -22.26 1.05 -10.70
CA ILE A 287 -21.44 1.34 -9.51
C ILE A 287 -20.25 2.24 -9.87
N PHE A 288 -19.50 1.92 -10.94
CA PHE A 288 -18.18 2.51 -11.19
C PHE A 288 -18.13 3.59 -12.27
N LYS A 289 -18.99 3.53 -13.31
CA LYS A 289 -18.88 4.36 -14.51
C LYS A 289 -18.87 5.87 -14.19
N ARG A 290 -19.73 6.33 -13.27
CA ARG A 290 -19.79 7.74 -12.88
C ARG A 290 -18.44 8.20 -12.32
N THR A 291 -17.85 7.41 -11.43
CA THR A 291 -16.56 7.69 -10.80
C THR A 291 -15.43 7.70 -11.82
N VAL A 292 -15.40 6.71 -12.72
CA VAL A 292 -14.42 6.65 -13.83
C VAL A 292 -14.53 7.89 -14.71
N THR A 293 -15.74 8.29 -15.10
CA THR A 293 -15.97 9.49 -15.93
C THR A 293 -15.47 10.74 -15.24
N GLU A 294 -15.74 10.90 -13.95
CA GLU A 294 -15.27 12.06 -13.20
C GLU A 294 -13.74 12.10 -13.06
N ILE A 295 -13.11 10.96 -12.76
CA ILE A 295 -11.64 10.85 -12.68
C ILE A 295 -11.01 11.24 -14.02
N ARG A 296 -11.55 10.77 -15.15
CA ARG A 296 -11.03 11.07 -16.49
C ARG A 296 -11.14 12.53 -16.90
N ALA A 297 -11.93 13.31 -16.19
CA ALA A 297 -11.98 14.77 -16.39
C ALA A 297 -10.74 15.50 -15.83
N PHE A 298 -9.95 14.88 -14.95
CA PHE A 298 -8.78 15.54 -14.34
C PHE A 298 -7.48 14.70 -14.34
N SER A 299 -7.52 13.40 -14.62
CA SER A 299 -6.32 12.55 -14.67
C SER A 299 -6.46 11.37 -15.62
N HIS A 300 -5.33 10.97 -16.23
CA HIS A 300 -5.20 9.79 -17.09
C HIS A 300 -4.31 8.68 -16.47
N LYS A 301 -3.98 8.79 -15.20
CA LYS A 301 -3.25 7.73 -14.46
C LYS A 301 -3.98 6.39 -14.53
N PRO A 302 -3.28 5.25 -14.48
CA PRO A 302 -3.89 3.93 -14.44
C PRO A 302 -4.92 3.81 -13.32
N LEU A 303 -6.07 3.17 -13.61
CA LEU A 303 -7.12 2.91 -12.64
C LEU A 303 -6.97 1.52 -12.02
N VAL A 304 -7.28 1.41 -10.74
CA VAL A 304 -7.40 0.15 -10.02
C VAL A 304 -8.73 0.13 -9.27
N VAL A 305 -9.50 -0.94 -9.40
CA VAL A 305 -10.57 -1.21 -8.45
C VAL A 305 -9.90 -1.76 -7.20
N THR A 306 -9.52 -0.85 -6.29
CA THR A 306 -8.69 -1.17 -5.12
C THR A 306 -9.43 -1.95 -4.06
N GLU A 307 -10.77 -1.96 -4.12
CA GLU A 307 -11.58 -2.74 -3.21
C GLU A 307 -12.98 -2.95 -3.80
N THR A 308 -13.37 -4.21 -3.97
CA THR A 308 -14.72 -4.56 -4.41
C THR A 308 -15.12 -5.92 -3.88
N GLY A 309 -16.42 -6.16 -3.85
CA GLY A 309 -17.03 -7.41 -3.48
C GLY A 309 -18.50 -7.43 -3.87
N ALA A 310 -19.09 -8.61 -3.81
CA ALA A 310 -20.50 -8.80 -4.06
C ALA A 310 -21.14 -9.58 -2.91
N ALA A 311 -22.24 -9.07 -2.36
CA ALA A 311 -23.05 -9.80 -1.41
C ALA A 311 -24.13 -10.65 -2.10
N GLU A 312 -24.61 -11.68 -1.42
CA GLU A 312 -25.71 -12.50 -1.91
C GLU A 312 -27.05 -11.76 -1.72
N VAL A 313 -27.34 -10.86 -2.67
CA VAL A 313 -28.61 -10.13 -2.70
C VAL A 313 -29.49 -10.73 -3.78
N SER A 314 -30.66 -11.22 -3.40
CA SER A 314 -31.64 -11.83 -4.31
C SER A 314 -31.07 -12.96 -5.18
N GLY A 315 -30.13 -13.74 -4.68
CA GLY A 315 -29.49 -14.84 -5.42
C GLY A 315 -28.59 -14.41 -6.60
N ARG A 316 -28.13 -13.15 -6.65
CA ARG A 316 -27.52 -12.56 -7.85
C ARG A 316 -26.03 -12.33 -7.78
N LYS A 317 -25.33 -12.80 -6.74
CA LYS A 317 -23.89 -12.62 -6.58
C LYS A 317 -23.07 -13.17 -7.77
N ALA A 318 -23.35 -14.43 -8.14
CA ALA A 318 -22.66 -15.07 -9.27
C ALA A 318 -22.91 -14.33 -10.59
N ASP A 319 -24.15 -13.86 -10.84
CA ASP A 319 -24.49 -13.09 -12.04
C ASP A 319 -23.75 -11.76 -12.08
N TRP A 320 -23.67 -11.08 -10.93
CA TRP A 320 -22.93 -9.82 -10.83
C TRP A 320 -21.44 -10.03 -11.12
N ILE A 321 -20.82 -11.07 -10.57
CA ILE A 321 -19.42 -11.41 -10.82
C ILE A 321 -19.18 -11.64 -12.31
N ARG A 322 -19.99 -12.48 -12.97
CA ARG A 322 -19.88 -12.70 -14.44
C ARG A 322 -20.06 -11.41 -15.23
N GLN A 323 -21.04 -10.58 -14.84
CA GLN A 323 -21.29 -9.31 -15.52
C GLN A 323 -20.13 -8.34 -15.32
N ALA A 324 -19.53 -8.25 -14.13
CA ALA A 324 -18.36 -7.42 -13.86
C ALA A 324 -17.18 -7.80 -14.79
N PHE A 325 -16.84 -9.08 -14.86
CA PHE A 325 -15.75 -9.56 -15.72
C PHE A 325 -16.02 -9.37 -17.22
N ARG A 326 -17.28 -9.46 -17.67
CA ARG A 326 -17.65 -9.11 -19.07
C ARG A 326 -17.57 -7.61 -19.35
N THR A 327 -17.75 -6.77 -18.35
CA THR A 327 -17.74 -5.31 -18.49
C THR A 327 -16.33 -4.72 -18.41
N LEU A 328 -15.46 -5.27 -17.56
CA LEU A 328 -14.10 -4.77 -17.31
C LEU A 328 -13.23 -4.59 -18.56
N PRO A 329 -13.30 -5.42 -19.63
CA PRO A 329 -12.56 -5.18 -20.87
C PRO A 329 -12.93 -3.86 -21.58
N GLY A 330 -14.13 -3.31 -21.33
CA GLY A 330 -14.54 -1.99 -21.81
C GLY A 330 -13.85 -0.80 -21.11
N TYR A 331 -13.07 -1.09 -20.07
CA TYR A 331 -12.25 -0.12 -19.31
C TYR A 331 -10.77 -0.49 -19.42
N PRO A 332 -10.09 -0.21 -20.55
CA PRO A 332 -8.70 -0.61 -20.77
C PRO A 332 -7.73 0.01 -19.77
N ASP A 333 -8.11 1.12 -19.16
CA ASP A 333 -7.32 1.85 -18.15
C ASP A 333 -7.39 1.21 -16.75
N ILE A 334 -8.34 0.31 -16.51
CA ILE A 334 -8.41 -0.44 -15.25
C ILE A 334 -7.37 -1.57 -15.35
N ILE A 335 -6.27 -1.39 -14.64
CA ILE A 335 -5.11 -2.29 -14.65
C ILE A 335 -5.13 -3.34 -13.54
N GLY A 336 -6.13 -3.31 -12.70
CA GLY A 336 -6.26 -4.28 -11.62
C GLY A 336 -7.58 -4.20 -10.86
N LEU A 337 -7.92 -5.33 -10.24
CA LEU A 337 -9.09 -5.48 -9.39
C LEU A 337 -8.70 -6.26 -8.14
N ILE A 338 -8.97 -5.70 -6.95
CA ILE A 338 -8.74 -6.34 -5.66
C ILE A 338 -10.07 -6.76 -5.05
N TRP A 339 -10.20 -8.04 -4.84
CA TRP A 339 -11.40 -8.61 -4.23
C TRP A 339 -11.31 -8.58 -2.71
N PHE A 340 -12.37 -8.11 -2.06
CA PHE A 340 -12.52 -8.10 -0.61
C PHE A 340 -13.05 -9.46 -0.13
N GLU A 341 -12.15 -10.37 0.22
CA GLU A 341 -12.43 -11.76 0.59
C GLU A 341 -12.66 -11.88 2.10
N VAL A 342 -13.67 -11.18 2.61
CA VAL A 342 -13.98 -11.08 4.04
C VAL A 342 -15.45 -11.37 4.31
N ASP A 343 -15.73 -12.01 5.43
CA ASP A 343 -17.08 -12.14 6.01
C ASP A 343 -17.19 -11.16 7.19
N LYS A 344 -17.91 -10.06 6.96
CA LYS A 344 -18.02 -8.96 7.93
C LYS A 344 -19.48 -8.49 8.07
N GLU A 345 -19.84 -7.32 7.49
CA GLU A 345 -21.23 -6.86 7.43
C GLU A 345 -22.08 -7.70 6.48
N ARG A 346 -21.44 -8.31 5.50
CA ARG A 346 -21.94 -9.26 4.51
C ARG A 346 -20.86 -10.31 4.24
N ASP A 347 -21.23 -11.46 3.73
CA ASP A 347 -20.25 -12.41 3.21
C ASP A 347 -19.83 -12.00 1.78
N TRP A 348 -18.70 -11.31 1.69
CA TRP A 348 -18.12 -10.80 0.43
C TRP A 348 -17.32 -11.88 -0.30
N ARG A 349 -16.93 -12.97 0.37
CA ARG A 349 -16.03 -14.00 -0.13
C ARG A 349 -16.56 -14.64 -1.41
N ILE A 350 -15.68 -14.92 -2.38
CA ILE A 350 -16.08 -15.68 -3.57
C ILE A 350 -16.51 -17.08 -3.19
N VAL A 351 -15.97 -17.64 -2.12
CA VAL A 351 -16.28 -18.98 -1.62
C VAL A 351 -17.61 -19.08 -0.84
N SER A 352 -18.34 -17.97 -0.68
CA SER A 352 -19.64 -17.98 0.02
C SER A 352 -20.67 -18.91 -0.63
N THR A 353 -20.56 -19.11 -1.96
CA THR A 353 -21.34 -20.12 -2.71
C THR A 353 -20.51 -20.75 -3.81
N PRO A 354 -20.76 -22.02 -4.18
CA PRO A 354 -20.10 -22.66 -5.33
C PRO A 354 -20.30 -21.89 -6.64
N ALA A 355 -21.48 -21.29 -6.83
CA ALA A 355 -21.81 -20.51 -8.01
C ALA A 355 -20.99 -19.22 -8.12
N ALA A 356 -20.74 -18.53 -7.00
CA ALA A 356 -19.89 -17.34 -6.96
C ALA A 356 -18.43 -17.68 -7.25
N ALA A 357 -17.90 -18.76 -6.65
CA ALA A 357 -16.55 -19.25 -6.91
C ALA A 357 -16.35 -19.62 -8.39
N ALA A 358 -17.30 -20.38 -8.98
CA ALA A 358 -17.26 -20.74 -10.40
C ALA A 358 -17.30 -19.52 -11.31
N ALA A 359 -18.18 -18.53 -11.01
CA ALA A 359 -18.28 -17.28 -11.78
C ALA A 359 -16.98 -16.46 -11.73
N PHE A 360 -16.32 -16.44 -10.58
CA PHE A 360 -15.03 -15.74 -10.44
C PHE A 360 -13.92 -16.47 -11.22
N ALA A 361 -13.81 -17.79 -11.06
CA ALA A 361 -12.83 -18.61 -11.79
C ALA A 361 -13.02 -18.50 -13.32
N GLU A 362 -14.26 -18.47 -13.82
CA GLU A 362 -14.59 -18.21 -15.21
C GLU A 362 -14.07 -16.83 -15.66
N GLY A 363 -14.32 -15.78 -14.87
CA GLY A 363 -13.92 -14.42 -15.21
C GLY A 363 -12.42 -14.22 -15.25
N VAL A 364 -11.66 -14.77 -14.29
CA VAL A 364 -10.21 -14.61 -14.23
C VAL A 364 -9.45 -15.57 -15.18
N ALA A 365 -10.15 -16.47 -15.86
CA ALA A 365 -9.56 -17.30 -16.90
C ALA A 365 -9.24 -16.50 -18.18
N ASP A 366 -9.77 -15.28 -18.33
CA ASP A 366 -9.43 -14.40 -19.45
C ASP A 366 -7.92 -14.12 -19.47
N PRO A 367 -7.24 -14.24 -20.64
CA PRO A 367 -5.82 -13.96 -20.79
C PRO A 367 -5.38 -12.57 -20.33
N ARG A 368 -6.29 -11.59 -20.21
CA ARG A 368 -6.02 -10.27 -19.65
C ARG A 368 -5.43 -10.37 -18.23
N TYR A 369 -5.86 -11.36 -17.46
CA TYR A 369 -5.41 -11.56 -16.07
C TYR A 369 -4.22 -12.52 -15.95
N ASP A 370 -3.67 -12.96 -17.09
CA ASP A 370 -2.46 -13.78 -17.10
C ASP A 370 -1.23 -12.90 -16.95
N VAL A 371 -0.91 -12.57 -15.70
CA VAL A 371 0.23 -11.75 -15.30
C VAL A 371 0.91 -12.36 -14.09
N THR A 372 2.19 -12.09 -13.95
CA THR A 372 3.00 -12.46 -12.79
C THR A 372 3.65 -11.21 -12.25
N TRP A 373 3.65 -11.07 -10.95
CA TRP A 373 4.47 -10.06 -10.26
C TRP A 373 5.78 -10.69 -9.80
N SER A 374 6.86 -9.91 -9.85
CA SER A 374 8.15 -10.26 -9.24
C SER A 374 8.74 -9.03 -8.53
N PRO A 375 9.63 -9.22 -7.56
CA PRO A 375 10.29 -8.12 -6.83
C PRO A 375 11.05 -7.14 -7.74
N GLU A 376 11.48 -7.56 -8.92
CA GLU A 376 12.20 -6.73 -9.90
C GLU A 376 11.27 -5.96 -10.83
N ALA A 377 9.95 -6.26 -10.80
CA ALA A 377 9.00 -5.62 -11.71
C ALA A 377 8.84 -4.13 -11.39
N VAL A 378 8.84 -3.30 -12.44
CA VAL A 378 8.54 -1.87 -12.33
C VAL A 378 7.04 -1.66 -12.50
N PRO A 379 6.36 -1.05 -11.53
CA PRO A 379 4.94 -0.77 -11.66
C PRO A 379 4.63 0.16 -12.82
N ARG A 380 3.55 -0.13 -13.56
CA ARG A 380 3.08 0.73 -14.66
C ARG A 380 2.42 1.98 -14.09
N THR A 381 2.94 3.16 -14.41
CA THR A 381 2.45 4.46 -13.91
C THR A 381 1.87 5.36 -15.01
N ARG A 382 1.88 4.88 -16.27
CA ARG A 382 1.38 5.60 -17.45
C ARG A 382 0.61 4.69 -18.38
#